data_f63a7d166529a71196982fb53644a0c8
#
_entry.id   f63a7d166529a71196982fb53644a0c8
#
_cell.length_a   1.000
_cell.length_b   1.000
_cell.length_c   1.000
_cell.angle_alpha   90.00
_cell.angle_beta   90.00
_cell.angle_gamma   90.00
#
_symmetry.space_group_name_H-M   'P 1'
#
loop_
_entity.id
_entity.type
_entity.pdbx_description
1 polymer ?
#
loop_
_entity_poly.entity_id
_entity_poly.type
_entity_poly.pdbx_seq_one_letter_code
_entity_poly.pdbx_strand_id
1 'polypeptide(L)'
;MAKEQIAVAELVLNMILGKTGGTRVDYFPQKPDFPFDAVYEQAFARATPESQGISSDLFAALLRELDASKDTEMHHFMALRHGKVICECNFAPYPKGMWHITHSMCKSITGMAIGMLIEEEKLKLDENIYDIFPDHINAFSKIFRPAITVENLLTMTSGVTFNESGIVSGNDWLGSFLNASVNGKPGTEFQYNSLNTYVLSAIVTKRTGETLTEYLTPRLFGPLGITKYYWETCPKGITKGGWG
;
A
#
# COMPACT_ATOMS: atom_id res chain seq x y z
N MET A 1 -23.57 -3.28 3.37
CA MET A 1 -23.81 -2.18 4.32
C MET A 1 -24.15 -2.67 5.73
N ALA A 2 -25.29 -3.33 6.00
CA ALA A 2 -25.62 -3.74 7.37
C ALA A 2 -24.60 -4.69 8.02
N LYS A 3 -24.08 -5.67 7.30
CA LYS A 3 -23.03 -6.59 7.78
C LYS A 3 -21.72 -5.88 8.15
N GLU A 4 -21.30 -4.94 7.34
CA GLU A 4 -20.07 -4.16 7.56
C GLU A 4 -20.22 -3.26 8.78
N GLN A 5 -21.36 -2.59 8.93
CA GLN A 5 -21.64 -1.73 10.08
C GLN A 5 -21.67 -2.53 11.39
N ILE A 6 -22.24 -3.73 11.37
CA ILE A 6 -22.25 -4.63 12.53
C ILE A 6 -20.82 -5.07 12.87
N ALA A 7 -20.01 -5.45 11.89
CA ALA A 7 -18.63 -5.89 12.10
C ALA A 7 -17.75 -4.76 12.64
N VAL A 8 -17.93 -3.53 12.15
CA VAL A 8 -17.22 -2.34 12.67
C VAL A 8 -17.64 -2.03 14.09
N ALA A 9 -18.95 -2.09 14.41
CA ALA A 9 -19.45 -1.87 15.77
C ALA A 9 -18.91 -2.93 16.74
N GLU A 10 -18.86 -4.20 16.33
CA GLU A 10 -18.29 -5.31 17.10
C GLU A 10 -16.78 -5.10 17.34
N LEU A 11 -16.03 -4.65 16.33
CA LEU A 11 -14.62 -4.32 16.45
C LEU A 11 -14.40 -3.21 17.48
N VAL A 12 -15.13 -2.11 17.37
CA VAL A 12 -15.03 -0.98 18.30
C VAL A 12 -15.37 -1.41 19.73
N LEU A 13 -16.43 -2.19 19.92
CA LEU A 13 -16.82 -2.72 21.23
C LEU A 13 -15.71 -3.59 21.83
N ASN A 14 -15.11 -4.47 21.03
CA ASN A 14 -14.05 -5.36 21.48
C ASN A 14 -12.77 -4.60 21.81
N MET A 15 -12.43 -3.54 21.05
CA MET A 15 -11.34 -2.63 21.40
C MET A 15 -11.56 -1.93 22.74
N ILE A 16 -12.77 -1.43 22.99
CA ILE A 16 -13.15 -0.79 24.27
C ILE A 16 -13.05 -1.78 25.44
N LEU A 17 -13.42 -3.05 25.21
CA LEU A 17 -13.38 -4.11 26.21
C LEU A 17 -11.98 -4.74 26.37
N GLY A 18 -10.96 -4.24 25.66
CA GLY A 18 -9.60 -4.77 25.70
C GLY A 18 -9.48 -6.20 25.17
N LYS A 19 -10.44 -6.67 24.38
CA LYS A 19 -10.41 -7.99 23.77
C LYS A 19 -9.58 -7.95 22.48
N THR A 20 -8.51 -8.72 22.44
CA THR A 20 -7.73 -8.95 21.22
C THR A 20 -8.39 -10.04 20.37
N GLY A 21 -8.39 -9.88 19.02
CA GLY A 21 -8.94 -10.88 18.11
C GLY A 21 -10.47 -10.86 17.96
N GLY A 22 -11.10 -9.76 18.28
CA GLY A 22 -12.56 -9.64 18.34
C GLY A 22 -13.30 -9.36 17.03
N THR A 23 -12.77 -9.76 15.90
CA THR A 23 -13.48 -9.74 14.61
C THR A 23 -13.87 -11.16 14.25
N ARG A 24 -14.91 -11.31 13.40
CA ARG A 24 -15.30 -12.60 12.82
C ARG A 24 -14.28 -13.14 11.81
N VAL A 25 -13.16 -12.46 11.69
CA VAL A 25 -12.08 -12.78 10.76
C VAL A 25 -10.97 -13.46 11.55
N ASP A 26 -10.74 -14.70 11.26
CA ASP A 26 -9.66 -15.53 11.82
C ASP A 26 -8.34 -15.17 11.13
N TYR A 27 -7.92 -13.91 11.28
CA TYR A 27 -6.71 -13.40 10.70
C TYR A 27 -5.95 -12.54 11.70
N PHE A 28 -4.75 -12.99 12.00
CA PHE A 28 -3.79 -12.22 12.77
C PHE A 28 -2.63 -11.85 11.86
N PRO A 29 -2.38 -10.55 11.63
CA PRO A 29 -1.20 -10.11 10.90
C PRO A 29 0.05 -10.72 11.53
N GLN A 30 0.83 -11.42 10.75
CA GLN A 30 2.10 -11.97 11.27
C GLN A 30 3.06 -10.83 11.48
N LYS A 31 3.60 -10.73 12.70
CA LYS A 31 4.69 -9.82 12.98
C LYS A 31 5.95 -10.39 12.34
N PRO A 32 6.65 -9.63 11.49
CA PRO A 32 7.90 -10.11 10.92
C PRO A 32 8.94 -10.32 12.04
N ASP A 33 9.68 -11.41 11.93
CA ASP A 33 10.82 -11.69 12.81
C ASP A 33 12.06 -10.99 12.25
N PHE A 34 12.09 -9.66 12.35
CA PHE A 34 13.21 -8.85 11.93
C PHE A 34 14.05 -8.42 13.12
N PRO A 35 15.38 -8.57 13.06
CA PRO A 35 16.26 -7.96 14.03
C PRO A 35 16.16 -6.43 13.87
N PHE A 36 15.58 -5.76 14.88
CA PHE A 36 15.52 -4.30 14.92
C PHE A 36 16.90 -3.63 14.97
N ASP A 37 17.93 -4.39 15.32
CA ASP A 37 19.34 -3.97 15.40
C ASP A 37 20.08 -4.06 14.05
N ALA A 38 19.37 -4.21 12.95
CA ALA A 38 20.00 -4.36 11.64
C ALA A 38 20.83 -3.12 11.27
N VAL A 39 22.10 -3.35 10.97
CA VAL A 39 23.04 -2.31 10.56
C VAL A 39 22.49 -1.57 9.34
N TYR A 40 22.40 -0.25 9.47
CA TYR A 40 22.00 0.61 8.36
C TYR A 40 23.18 0.74 7.38
N GLU A 41 23.04 0.17 6.20
CA GLU A 41 23.97 0.39 5.10
C GLU A 41 23.55 1.64 4.32
N GLN A 42 24.52 2.51 4.06
CA GLN A 42 24.27 3.75 3.31
C GLN A 42 24.21 3.43 1.82
N ALA A 43 23.01 3.41 1.25
CA ALA A 43 22.81 3.15 -0.16
C ALA A 43 23.23 4.32 -1.07
N PHE A 44 23.33 5.56 -0.57
CA PHE A 44 23.61 6.76 -1.34
C PHE A 44 24.95 7.37 -0.97
N ALA A 45 25.65 7.91 -1.99
CA ALA A 45 26.81 8.75 -1.78
C ALA A 45 26.45 9.97 -0.92
N ARG A 46 27.39 10.48 -0.15
CA ARG A 46 27.21 11.65 0.74
C ARG A 46 28.06 12.82 0.28
N ALA A 47 27.57 14.01 0.56
CA ALA A 47 28.28 15.27 0.34
C ALA A 47 27.87 16.28 1.43
N THR A 48 28.67 17.33 1.61
CA THR A 48 28.26 18.46 2.44
C THR A 48 27.23 19.31 1.67
N PRO A 49 26.28 19.96 2.35
CA PRO A 49 25.36 20.88 1.72
C PRO A 49 26.05 21.95 0.88
N GLU A 50 27.16 22.53 1.42
CA GLU A 50 27.94 23.57 0.77
C GLU A 50 28.54 23.12 -0.55
N SER A 51 29.04 21.87 -0.62
CA SER A 51 29.59 21.29 -1.86
C SER A 51 28.52 21.11 -2.95
N GLN A 52 27.27 21.19 -2.57
CA GLN A 52 26.10 21.08 -3.45
C GLN A 52 25.36 22.43 -3.60
N GLY A 53 25.98 23.54 -3.14
CA GLY A 53 25.45 24.89 -3.29
C GLY A 53 24.28 25.24 -2.36
N ILE A 54 24.18 24.60 -1.19
CA ILE A 54 23.19 24.89 -0.15
C ILE A 54 23.94 25.10 1.16
N SER A 55 23.57 26.13 1.94
CA SER A 55 24.15 26.33 3.27
C SER A 55 23.62 25.29 4.27
N SER A 56 24.49 24.71 5.08
CA SER A 56 24.11 23.86 6.21
C SER A 56 23.29 24.58 7.26
N ASP A 57 23.47 25.92 7.38
CA ASP A 57 22.67 26.74 8.31
C ASP A 57 21.17 26.73 7.95
N LEU A 58 20.83 26.65 6.66
CA LEU A 58 19.43 26.52 6.21
C LEU A 58 18.82 25.21 6.68
N PHE A 59 19.57 24.09 6.59
CA PHE A 59 19.11 22.81 7.13
C PHE A 59 18.99 22.86 8.64
N ALA A 60 19.97 23.45 9.34
CA ALA A 60 19.91 23.58 10.79
C ALA A 60 18.71 24.41 11.25
N ALA A 61 18.36 25.48 10.53
CA ALA A 61 17.17 26.26 10.80
C ALA A 61 15.88 25.46 10.56
N LEU A 62 15.76 24.81 9.39
CA LEU A 62 14.61 23.97 9.05
C LEU A 62 14.40 22.84 10.07
N LEU A 63 15.46 22.12 10.43
CA LEU A 63 15.35 21.00 11.35
C LEU A 63 14.92 21.44 12.75
N ARG A 64 15.41 22.62 13.24
CA ARG A 64 14.93 23.19 14.51
C ARG A 64 13.46 23.59 14.46
N GLU A 65 13.01 24.15 13.34
CA GLU A 65 11.60 24.52 13.15
C GLU A 65 10.71 23.27 13.15
N LEU A 66 11.10 22.22 12.44
CA LEU A 66 10.38 20.94 12.42
C LEU A 66 10.33 20.27 13.80
N ASP A 67 11.44 20.29 14.53
CA ASP A 67 11.53 19.73 15.89
C ASP A 67 10.68 20.50 16.90
N ALA A 68 10.58 21.81 16.75
CA ALA A 68 9.76 22.69 17.62
C ALA A 68 8.27 22.69 17.25
N SER A 69 7.89 22.15 16.09
CA SER A 69 6.51 22.14 15.63
C SER A 69 5.63 21.28 16.54
N LYS A 70 4.42 21.79 16.84
CA LYS A 70 3.38 21.05 17.57
C LYS A 70 2.36 20.41 16.62
N ASP A 71 2.40 20.77 15.34
CA ASP A 71 1.44 20.34 14.33
C ASP A 71 1.97 19.14 13.53
N THR A 72 3.28 18.83 13.67
CA THR A 72 3.93 17.73 12.97
C THR A 72 4.79 16.92 13.94
N GLU A 73 4.74 15.60 13.80
CA GLU A 73 5.62 14.68 14.50
C GLU A 73 6.59 14.08 13.48
N MET A 74 7.80 14.59 13.47
CA MET A 74 8.84 14.16 12.54
C MET A 74 9.57 12.95 13.08
N HIS A 75 9.70 11.91 12.25
CA HIS A 75 10.47 10.72 12.58
C HIS A 75 11.87 10.76 11.95
N HIS A 76 11.91 11.08 10.68
CA HIS A 76 13.15 11.09 9.90
C HIS A 76 13.06 12.16 8.81
N PHE A 77 14.20 12.77 8.52
CA PHE A 77 14.37 13.71 7.42
C PHE A 77 15.60 13.33 6.60
N MET A 78 15.46 13.31 5.28
CA MET A 78 16.58 13.11 4.37
C MET A 78 16.44 14.04 3.16
N ALA A 79 17.51 14.73 2.84
CA ALA A 79 17.61 15.55 1.63
C ALA A 79 18.70 15.02 0.71
N LEU A 80 18.36 14.83 -0.57
CA LEU A 80 19.28 14.43 -1.61
C LEU A 80 19.38 15.56 -2.66
N ARG A 81 20.58 15.79 -3.13
CA ARG A 81 20.85 16.66 -4.27
C ARG A 81 21.92 16.06 -5.17
N HIS A 82 21.68 16.05 -6.48
CA HIS A 82 22.55 15.45 -7.48
C HIS A 82 22.95 13.99 -7.12
N GLY A 83 22.00 13.20 -6.62
CA GLY A 83 22.20 11.81 -6.23
C GLY A 83 23.02 11.59 -4.93
N LYS A 84 23.30 12.65 -4.17
CA LYS A 84 24.06 12.59 -2.91
C LYS A 84 23.20 13.03 -1.73
N VAL A 85 23.26 12.31 -0.63
CA VAL A 85 22.65 12.72 0.64
C VAL A 85 23.44 13.89 1.21
N ILE A 86 22.78 15.03 1.38
CA ILE A 86 23.39 16.27 1.89
C ILE A 86 22.90 16.65 3.29
N CYS A 87 21.80 16.06 3.72
CA CYS A 87 21.29 16.19 5.09
C CYS A 87 20.52 14.93 5.46
N GLU A 88 20.72 14.43 6.66
CA GLU A 88 19.94 13.32 7.23
C GLU A 88 19.84 13.50 8.73
N CYS A 89 18.64 13.40 9.28
CA CYS A 89 18.37 13.57 10.70
C CYS A 89 17.25 12.63 11.14
N ASN A 90 17.38 12.07 12.35
CA ASN A 90 16.31 11.39 13.06
C ASN A 90 15.88 12.27 14.23
N PHE A 91 14.58 12.37 14.47
CA PHE A 91 14.02 13.13 15.57
C PHE A 91 13.72 12.21 16.76
N ALA A 92 13.97 12.68 17.97
CA ALA A 92 13.62 11.92 19.16
C ALA A 92 12.08 11.77 19.26
N PRO A 93 11.55 10.60 19.67
CA PRO A 93 12.26 9.42 20.19
C PRO A 93 12.63 8.38 19.11
N TYR A 94 12.61 8.71 17.83
CA TYR A 94 12.79 7.78 16.72
C TYR A 94 14.27 7.56 16.37
N PRO A 95 14.86 6.39 16.74
CA PRO A 95 16.26 6.13 16.45
C PRO A 95 16.49 5.80 14.97
N LYS A 96 17.74 5.99 14.53
CA LYS A 96 18.18 5.53 13.20
C LYS A 96 17.94 4.02 13.04
N GLY A 97 17.45 3.63 11.86
CA GLY A 97 17.17 2.23 11.54
C GLY A 97 15.82 1.70 12.04
N MET A 98 15.01 2.53 12.69
CA MET A 98 13.63 2.15 13.01
C MET A 98 12.84 1.90 11.74
N TRP A 99 12.07 0.81 11.75
CA TRP A 99 11.14 0.50 10.68
C TRP A 99 9.95 1.45 10.71
N HIS A 100 9.58 1.92 9.52
CA HIS A 100 8.41 2.75 9.34
C HIS A 100 7.42 2.07 8.41
N ILE A 101 6.15 2.15 8.78
CA ILE A 101 5.08 1.73 7.90
C ILE A 101 4.92 2.76 6.78
N THR A 102 4.85 2.28 5.54
CA THR A 102 4.79 3.17 4.36
C THR A 102 3.37 3.63 4.03
N HIS A 103 2.36 3.00 4.64
CA HIS A 103 0.96 3.29 4.34
C HIS A 103 0.69 3.37 2.84
N SER A 104 0.02 4.41 2.38
CA SER A 104 -0.39 4.57 0.98
C SER A 104 0.74 4.90 0.00
N MET A 105 1.96 5.16 0.47
CA MET A 105 3.12 5.33 -0.43
C MET A 105 3.35 4.07 -1.27
N CYS A 106 3.06 2.89 -0.74
CA CYS A 106 3.20 1.61 -1.45
C CYS A 106 2.30 1.48 -2.69
N LYS A 107 1.23 2.29 -2.82
CA LYS A 107 0.39 2.32 -4.02
C LYS A 107 1.19 2.67 -5.28
N SER A 108 2.17 3.56 -5.17
CA SER A 108 3.07 3.89 -6.27
C SER A 108 3.91 2.68 -6.70
N ILE A 109 4.37 1.89 -5.73
CA ILE A 109 5.14 0.66 -6.00
C ILE A 109 4.24 -0.39 -6.68
N THR A 110 3.01 -0.55 -6.23
CA THR A 110 2.02 -1.42 -6.88
C THR A 110 1.73 -0.96 -8.31
N GLY A 111 1.61 0.36 -8.53
CA GLY A 111 1.46 0.94 -9.87
C GLY A 111 2.62 0.61 -10.80
N MET A 112 3.88 0.63 -10.29
CA MET A 112 5.05 0.19 -11.07
C MET A 112 4.95 -1.28 -11.48
N ALA A 113 4.49 -2.17 -10.60
CA ALA A 113 4.29 -3.58 -10.94
C ALA A 113 3.26 -3.76 -12.08
N ILE A 114 2.19 -2.96 -12.07
CA ILE A 114 1.21 -2.96 -13.17
C ILE A 114 1.85 -2.47 -14.46
N GLY A 115 2.66 -1.40 -14.41
CA GLY A 115 3.44 -0.94 -15.57
C GLY A 115 4.36 -2.02 -16.15
N MET A 116 5.05 -2.77 -15.30
CA MET A 116 5.89 -3.91 -15.70
C MET A 116 5.08 -5.02 -16.38
N LEU A 117 3.88 -5.36 -15.85
CA LEU A 117 3.01 -6.35 -16.49
C LEU A 117 2.52 -5.89 -17.87
N ILE A 118 2.28 -4.59 -18.05
CA ILE A 118 1.88 -4.04 -19.34
C ILE A 118 3.04 -4.11 -20.34
N GLU A 119 4.25 -3.75 -19.91
CA GLU A 119 5.47 -3.85 -20.73
C GLU A 119 5.77 -5.30 -21.11
N GLU A 120 5.49 -6.25 -20.21
CA GLU A 120 5.61 -7.70 -20.45
C GLU A 120 4.44 -8.25 -21.30
N GLU A 121 3.55 -7.42 -21.82
CA GLU A 121 2.34 -7.80 -22.60
C GLU A 121 1.40 -8.78 -21.86
N LYS A 122 1.47 -8.83 -20.52
CA LYS A 122 0.64 -9.70 -19.68
C LYS A 122 -0.65 -9.06 -19.21
N LEU A 123 -0.78 -7.74 -19.39
CA LEU A 123 -1.94 -6.96 -18.93
C LEU A 123 -2.15 -5.76 -19.85
N LYS A 124 -3.41 -5.32 -19.98
CA LYS A 124 -3.77 -4.06 -20.64
C LYS A 124 -4.58 -3.17 -19.70
N LEU A 125 -4.50 -1.85 -19.90
CA LEU A 125 -5.23 -0.87 -19.08
C LEU A 125 -6.74 -0.97 -19.23
N ASP A 126 -7.23 -1.34 -20.42
CA ASP A 126 -8.64 -1.47 -20.76
C ASP A 126 -9.25 -2.83 -20.40
N GLU A 127 -8.47 -3.76 -19.87
CA GLU A 127 -8.99 -5.06 -19.46
C GLU A 127 -9.99 -4.92 -18.31
N ASN A 128 -11.14 -5.59 -18.48
CA ASN A 128 -12.17 -5.64 -17.45
C ASN A 128 -11.76 -6.61 -16.32
N ILE A 129 -11.78 -6.14 -15.08
CA ILE A 129 -11.40 -6.96 -13.90
C ILE A 129 -12.27 -8.21 -13.74
N TYR A 130 -13.50 -8.18 -14.21
CA TYR A 130 -14.42 -9.32 -14.18
C TYR A 130 -14.03 -10.43 -15.16
N ASP A 131 -13.26 -10.10 -16.19
CA ASP A 131 -12.68 -11.09 -17.12
C ASP A 131 -11.38 -11.68 -16.56
N ILE A 132 -10.66 -10.91 -15.75
CA ILE A 132 -9.45 -11.37 -15.05
C ILE A 132 -9.81 -12.36 -13.93
N PHE A 133 -10.95 -12.14 -13.24
CA PHE A 133 -11.40 -12.94 -12.10
C PHE A 133 -12.79 -13.58 -12.31
N PRO A 134 -12.98 -14.40 -13.36
CA PRO A 134 -14.29 -14.96 -13.67
C PRO A 134 -14.85 -15.87 -12.57
N ASP A 135 -13.96 -16.53 -11.82
CA ASP A 135 -14.35 -17.49 -10.77
C ASP A 135 -14.91 -16.80 -9.50
N HIS A 136 -14.70 -15.49 -9.35
CA HIS A 136 -15.17 -14.72 -8.20
C HIS A 136 -16.52 -14.06 -8.41
N ILE A 137 -17.07 -14.16 -9.61
CA ILE A 137 -18.35 -13.55 -10.00
C ILE A 137 -19.24 -14.59 -10.63
N ASN A 138 -20.51 -14.53 -10.23
CA ASN A 138 -21.51 -15.34 -10.89
C ASN A 138 -21.83 -14.75 -12.29
N ALA A 139 -21.96 -15.62 -13.29
CA ALA A 139 -22.12 -15.23 -14.69
C ALA A 139 -23.35 -14.30 -14.93
N PHE A 140 -24.42 -14.48 -14.17
CA PHE A 140 -25.61 -13.65 -14.26
C PHE A 140 -25.34 -12.24 -13.72
N SER A 141 -24.65 -12.12 -12.60
CA SER A 141 -24.27 -10.82 -12.02
C SER A 141 -23.35 -10.03 -12.94
N LYS A 142 -22.48 -10.69 -13.71
CA LYS A 142 -21.55 -10.07 -14.65
C LYS A 142 -22.27 -9.27 -15.75
N ILE A 143 -23.41 -9.78 -16.25
CA ILE A 143 -24.17 -9.15 -17.35
C ILE A 143 -24.71 -7.76 -16.96
N PHE A 144 -25.05 -7.58 -15.70
CA PHE A 144 -25.70 -6.36 -15.19
C PHE A 144 -24.72 -5.38 -14.50
N ARG A 145 -23.43 -5.71 -14.43
CA ARG A 145 -22.44 -4.84 -13.82
C ARG A 145 -21.76 -3.94 -14.84
N PRO A 146 -21.51 -2.67 -14.50
CA PRO A 146 -20.69 -1.83 -15.34
C PRO A 146 -19.27 -2.39 -15.40
N ALA A 147 -18.65 -2.38 -16.57
CA ALA A 147 -17.25 -2.78 -16.72
C ALA A 147 -16.35 -1.88 -15.87
N ILE A 148 -15.45 -2.47 -15.14
CA ILE A 148 -14.40 -1.78 -14.39
C ILE A 148 -13.06 -2.22 -14.97
N THR A 149 -12.27 -1.28 -15.45
CA THR A 149 -10.98 -1.56 -16.07
C THR A 149 -9.82 -1.48 -15.08
N VAL A 150 -8.67 -2.00 -15.47
CA VAL A 150 -7.40 -1.82 -14.74
C VAL A 150 -7.10 -0.33 -14.56
N GLU A 151 -7.34 0.49 -15.58
CA GLU A 151 -7.19 1.95 -15.52
C GLU A 151 -8.10 2.57 -14.45
N ASN A 152 -9.34 2.11 -14.32
CA ASN A 152 -10.25 2.62 -13.29
C ASN A 152 -9.75 2.31 -11.86
N LEU A 153 -9.07 1.18 -11.67
CA LEU A 153 -8.43 0.87 -10.39
C LEU A 153 -7.23 1.79 -10.12
N LEU A 154 -6.36 2.00 -11.12
CA LEU A 154 -5.18 2.86 -11.00
C LEU A 154 -5.55 4.32 -10.73
N THR A 155 -6.61 4.80 -11.35
CA THR A 155 -7.08 6.19 -11.24
C THR A 155 -8.06 6.42 -10.10
N MET A 156 -8.36 5.38 -9.28
CA MET A 156 -9.34 5.45 -8.18
C MET A 156 -10.74 5.87 -8.66
N THR A 157 -11.15 5.42 -9.84
CA THR A 157 -12.45 5.76 -10.46
C THR A 157 -13.35 4.54 -10.64
N SER A 158 -13.13 3.46 -9.90
CA SER A 158 -13.95 2.23 -10.01
C SER A 158 -15.39 2.40 -9.53
N GLY A 159 -15.65 3.35 -8.63
CA GLY A 159 -16.97 3.54 -8.01
C GLY A 159 -17.39 2.41 -7.03
N VAL A 160 -16.50 1.44 -6.74
CA VAL A 160 -16.82 0.30 -5.86
C VAL A 160 -16.96 0.76 -4.41
N THR A 161 -18.06 0.34 -3.78
CA THR A 161 -18.40 0.77 -2.40
C THR A 161 -17.69 -0.03 -1.30
N PHE A 162 -17.15 -1.22 -1.61
CA PHE A 162 -16.35 -1.99 -0.66
C PHE A 162 -14.99 -1.34 -0.45
N ASN A 163 -14.68 -1.00 0.78
CA ASN A 163 -13.47 -0.29 1.19
C ASN A 163 -12.83 -0.92 2.44
N GLU A 164 -11.82 -0.28 3.01
CA GLU A 164 -11.06 -0.81 4.16
C GLU A 164 -11.93 -1.13 5.37
N SER A 165 -13.03 -0.41 5.60
CA SER A 165 -13.93 -0.72 6.72
C SER A 165 -14.69 -2.03 6.52
N GLY A 166 -14.86 -2.48 5.29
CA GLY A 166 -15.53 -3.74 4.94
C GLY A 166 -14.65 -4.98 5.14
N ILE A 167 -13.31 -4.83 5.16
CA ILE A 167 -12.40 -5.99 5.27
C ILE A 167 -12.53 -6.75 6.59
N VAL A 168 -13.00 -6.09 7.65
CA VAL A 168 -13.25 -6.72 8.94
C VAL A 168 -14.47 -7.67 8.95
N SER A 169 -15.25 -7.66 7.87
CA SER A 169 -16.46 -8.49 7.74
C SER A 169 -16.21 -9.90 7.21
N GLY A 170 -15.01 -10.21 6.72
CA GLY A 170 -14.68 -11.52 6.16
C GLY A 170 -13.25 -11.68 5.66
N ASN A 171 -12.91 -12.90 5.27
CA ASN A 171 -11.57 -13.29 4.81
C ASN A 171 -11.38 -13.16 3.30
N ASP A 172 -12.46 -12.99 2.53
CA ASP A 172 -12.42 -12.88 1.07
C ASP A 172 -12.58 -11.42 0.61
N TRP A 173 -11.50 -10.67 0.68
CA TRP A 173 -11.52 -9.26 0.30
C TRP A 173 -11.70 -9.07 -1.21
N LEU A 174 -11.08 -9.93 -2.03
CA LEU A 174 -11.21 -9.89 -3.49
C LEU A 174 -12.65 -10.18 -3.92
N GLY A 175 -13.23 -11.27 -3.44
CA GLY A 175 -14.62 -11.62 -3.72
C GLY A 175 -15.59 -10.55 -3.22
N SER A 176 -15.34 -9.99 -2.03
CA SER A 176 -16.14 -8.89 -1.47
C SER A 176 -16.10 -7.64 -2.34
N PHE A 177 -14.91 -7.25 -2.82
CA PHE A 177 -14.75 -6.12 -3.73
C PHE A 177 -15.47 -6.35 -5.06
N LEU A 178 -15.22 -7.50 -5.69
CA LEU A 178 -15.79 -7.84 -6.99
C LEU A 178 -17.32 -7.99 -6.98
N ASN A 179 -17.91 -8.29 -5.81
CA ASN A 179 -19.37 -8.44 -5.65
C ASN A 179 -20.05 -7.23 -4.98
N ALA A 180 -19.29 -6.21 -4.60
CA ALA A 180 -19.84 -4.99 -4.02
C ALA A 180 -20.64 -4.16 -5.03
N SER A 181 -21.47 -3.27 -4.53
CA SER A 181 -22.20 -2.29 -5.37
C SER A 181 -21.22 -1.28 -5.97
N VAL A 182 -21.55 -0.81 -7.15
CA VAL A 182 -20.80 0.25 -7.85
C VAL A 182 -21.68 1.49 -7.88
N ASN A 183 -21.16 2.61 -7.40
CA ASN A 183 -21.82 3.90 -7.45
C ASN A 183 -21.36 4.67 -8.69
N GLY A 184 -22.31 5.22 -9.42
CA GLY A 184 -22.02 5.99 -10.63
C GLY A 184 -21.48 5.14 -11.78
N LYS A 185 -20.84 5.80 -12.74
CA LYS A 185 -20.22 5.18 -13.90
C LYS A 185 -18.72 5.08 -13.67
N PRO A 186 -18.10 3.88 -13.75
CA PRO A 186 -16.64 3.75 -13.65
C PRO A 186 -15.92 4.66 -14.65
N GLY A 187 -14.82 5.25 -14.22
CA GLY A 187 -14.02 6.18 -15.00
C GLY A 187 -14.46 7.64 -14.93
N THR A 188 -15.52 8.00 -14.20
CA THR A 188 -16.04 9.38 -14.20
C THR A 188 -15.76 10.17 -12.93
N GLU A 189 -15.75 9.51 -11.76
CA GLU A 189 -15.60 10.18 -10.48
C GLU A 189 -14.44 9.56 -9.67
N PHE A 190 -13.58 10.42 -9.16
CA PHE A 190 -12.51 9.99 -8.26
C PHE A 190 -13.10 9.72 -6.87
N GLN A 191 -12.88 8.50 -6.37
CA GLN A 191 -13.17 8.12 -5.00
C GLN A 191 -12.01 7.30 -4.45
N TYR A 192 -11.26 7.88 -3.50
CA TYR A 192 -10.14 7.19 -2.89
C TYR A 192 -10.60 5.90 -2.20
N ASN A 193 -10.01 4.77 -2.62
CA ASN A 193 -10.32 3.46 -2.08
C ASN A 193 -9.10 2.54 -2.22
N SER A 194 -8.44 2.25 -1.11
CA SER A 194 -7.22 1.43 -1.11
C SER A 194 -7.44 0.01 -1.63
N LEU A 195 -8.69 -0.48 -1.62
CA LEU A 195 -9.02 -1.80 -2.17
C LEU A 195 -8.87 -1.84 -3.70
N ASN A 196 -8.94 -0.70 -4.40
CA ASN A 196 -8.59 -0.64 -5.82
C ASN A 196 -7.14 -1.14 -6.03
N THR A 197 -6.21 -0.65 -5.21
CA THR A 197 -4.80 -1.04 -5.32
C THR A 197 -4.56 -2.47 -4.80
N TYR A 198 -5.32 -2.92 -3.81
CA TYR A 198 -5.31 -4.33 -3.41
C TYR A 198 -5.72 -5.26 -4.57
N VAL A 199 -6.74 -4.89 -5.36
CA VAL A 199 -7.13 -5.68 -6.53
C VAL A 199 -6.05 -5.64 -7.61
N LEU A 200 -5.32 -4.52 -7.78
CA LEU A 200 -4.14 -4.47 -8.66
C LEU A 200 -3.06 -5.47 -8.20
N SER A 201 -2.81 -5.58 -6.90
CA SER A 201 -1.92 -6.61 -6.34
C SER A 201 -2.42 -8.04 -6.64
N ALA A 202 -3.72 -8.28 -6.50
CA ALA A 202 -4.34 -9.56 -6.86
C ALA A 202 -4.19 -9.86 -8.36
N ILE A 203 -4.25 -8.86 -9.23
CA ILE A 203 -3.99 -9.01 -10.68
C ILE A 203 -2.56 -9.46 -10.94
N VAL A 204 -1.56 -8.89 -10.24
CA VAL A 204 -0.18 -9.36 -10.35
C VAL A 204 -0.11 -10.85 -10.04
N THR A 205 -0.67 -11.28 -8.92
CA THR A 205 -0.69 -12.70 -8.53
C THR A 205 -1.41 -13.58 -9.56
N LYS A 206 -2.56 -13.13 -10.08
CA LYS A 206 -3.33 -13.88 -11.09
C LYS A 206 -2.55 -14.06 -12.41
N ARG A 207 -1.77 -13.05 -12.82
CA ARG A 207 -1.05 -13.05 -14.11
C ARG A 207 0.30 -13.74 -14.05
N THR A 208 0.92 -13.78 -12.87
CA THR A 208 2.30 -14.29 -12.73
C THR A 208 2.40 -15.59 -11.93
N GLY A 209 1.43 -15.86 -11.06
CA GLY A 209 1.51 -16.92 -10.05
C GLY A 209 2.35 -16.53 -8.83
N GLU A 210 2.96 -15.34 -8.83
CA GLU A 210 3.78 -14.79 -7.75
C GLU A 210 2.97 -13.77 -6.95
N THR A 211 3.22 -13.63 -5.65
CA THR A 211 2.71 -12.48 -4.90
C THR A 211 3.33 -11.19 -5.44
N LEU A 212 2.69 -10.04 -5.19
CA LEU A 212 3.26 -8.74 -5.59
C LEU A 212 4.69 -8.56 -5.06
N THR A 213 4.95 -9.00 -3.82
CA THR A 213 6.27 -8.91 -3.20
C THR A 213 7.29 -9.78 -3.91
N GLU A 214 6.96 -11.05 -4.20
CA GLU A 214 7.83 -11.96 -4.94
C GLU A 214 8.12 -11.45 -6.36
N TYR A 215 7.10 -10.94 -7.05
CA TYR A 215 7.23 -10.37 -8.39
C TYR A 215 8.17 -9.16 -8.43
N LEU A 216 8.07 -8.27 -7.43
CA LEU A 216 8.89 -7.05 -7.36
C LEU A 216 10.31 -7.29 -6.84
N THR A 217 10.55 -8.35 -6.07
CA THR A 217 11.86 -8.62 -5.49
C THR A 217 12.99 -8.64 -6.52
N PRO A 218 12.94 -9.46 -7.58
CA PRO A 218 14.00 -9.46 -8.59
C PRO A 218 13.95 -8.27 -9.57
N ARG A 219 12.79 -7.62 -9.73
CA ARG A 219 12.56 -6.60 -10.75
C ARG A 219 12.79 -5.17 -10.27
N LEU A 220 12.53 -4.91 -8.99
CA LEU A 220 12.63 -3.57 -8.40
C LEU A 220 13.52 -3.55 -7.17
N PHE A 221 13.21 -4.36 -6.15
CA PHE A 221 13.89 -4.26 -4.86
C PHE A 221 15.35 -4.69 -4.95
N GLY A 222 15.63 -5.83 -5.61
CA GLY A 222 16.99 -6.31 -5.82
C GLY A 222 17.88 -5.34 -6.58
N PRO A 223 17.49 -4.86 -7.78
CA PRO A 223 18.25 -3.87 -8.53
C PRO A 223 18.50 -2.55 -7.78
N LEU A 224 17.59 -2.15 -6.90
CA LEU A 224 17.73 -0.97 -6.05
C LEU A 224 18.51 -1.23 -4.75
N GLY A 225 18.94 -2.47 -4.50
CA GLY A 225 19.62 -2.85 -3.25
C GLY A 225 18.72 -2.80 -2.02
N ILE A 226 17.40 -2.82 -2.19
CA ILE A 226 16.43 -2.84 -1.10
C ILE A 226 16.29 -4.30 -0.64
N THR A 227 16.91 -4.61 0.50
CA THR A 227 16.95 -5.97 1.05
C THR A 227 16.10 -6.15 2.32
N LYS A 228 15.69 -5.03 2.92
CA LYS A 228 14.94 -5.00 4.18
C LYS A 228 13.58 -4.36 3.96
N TYR A 229 12.57 -5.18 3.76
CA TYR A 229 11.19 -4.78 3.59
C TYR A 229 10.27 -5.90 4.06
N TYR A 230 9.08 -5.52 4.45
CA TYR A 230 7.99 -6.42 4.75
C TYR A 230 6.69 -5.83 4.22
N TRP A 231 5.88 -6.66 3.61
CA TRP A 231 4.58 -6.24 3.12
C TRP A 231 3.52 -7.26 3.53
N GLU A 232 2.57 -6.83 4.30
CA GLU A 232 1.50 -7.69 4.79
C GLU A 232 0.63 -8.25 3.65
N THR A 233 0.07 -9.42 3.92
CA THR A 233 -0.92 -10.06 3.03
C THR A 233 -2.33 -9.99 3.62
N CYS A 234 -3.33 -10.19 2.78
CA CYS A 234 -4.68 -10.48 3.23
C CYS A 234 -4.77 -11.94 3.78
N PRO A 235 -5.90 -12.33 4.39
CA PRO A 235 -6.09 -13.70 4.90
C PRO A 235 -5.89 -14.81 3.85
N LYS A 236 -6.03 -14.50 2.56
CA LYS A 236 -5.80 -15.44 1.45
C LYS A 236 -4.39 -15.35 0.84
N GLY A 237 -3.45 -14.67 1.49
CA GLY A 237 -2.04 -14.61 1.06
C GLY A 237 -1.74 -13.60 -0.04
N ILE A 238 -2.69 -12.80 -0.50
CA ILE A 238 -2.46 -11.74 -1.49
C ILE A 238 -1.84 -10.53 -0.78
N THR A 239 -0.71 -10.01 -1.28
CA THR A 239 -0.09 -8.80 -0.73
C THR A 239 -1.08 -7.63 -0.75
N LYS A 240 -1.15 -6.85 0.34
CA LYS A 240 -2.16 -5.79 0.49
C LYS A 240 -2.10 -4.72 -0.60
N GLY A 241 -0.92 -4.40 -1.12
CA GLY A 241 -0.72 -3.51 -2.26
C GLY A 241 -1.10 -2.04 -2.04
N GLY A 242 -2.19 -1.78 -1.34
CA GLY A 242 -2.72 -0.44 -1.08
C GLY A 242 -2.23 0.20 0.23
N TRP A 243 -1.66 -0.59 1.14
CA TRP A 243 -1.09 -0.20 2.44
C TRP A 243 -0.24 -1.35 3.02
N GLY A 244 0.45 -1.13 4.14
CA GLY A 244 1.31 -2.12 4.81
C GLY A 244 2.75 -1.70 4.87
#